data_b81d17a4382f5fc900ded513e951ddd7
#
_entry.id   b81d17a4382f5fc900ded513e951ddd7
#
_cell.length_a   1.000
_cell.length_b   1.000
_cell.length_c   1.000
_cell.angle_alpha   90.00
_cell.angle_beta   90.00
_cell.angle_gamma   90.00
#
_symmetry.space_group_name_H-M   'P 1'
#
loop_
_entity.id
_entity.type
_entity.pdbx_description
1 polymer ?
#
loop_
_entity_poly.entity_id
_entity_poly.type
_entity_poly.pdbx_seq_one_letter_code
_entity_poly.pdbx_strand_id
1 'polypeptide(L)'
;RDIWAVVPIKELEGAKQRLAPLLTPAQRRALIEVMMAEVLEAVVTVSGLAGVVVVTLDPQATALAERLGARVLTDGARDGHTGSVAAGLRMLAAEGRGGMLTLPADIPAVTPQEISLLLGAHLPGPAFTISPAHDHLGSNLVICSPADAVPLRFGDNSYYPHLDAARRCGIEPTVMHQPGIALDIDHPADLTAFLALPSSRGTRTRALLE
;
A
#
# COMPACT_ATOMS: atom_id res chain seq x y z
N ARG A 1 4.77 -3.09 19.36
CA ARG A 1 4.48 -4.04 18.29
C ARG A 1 5.56 -3.92 17.22
N ASP A 2 6.15 -5.04 16.83
CA ASP A 2 7.21 -5.08 15.80
C ASP A 2 6.55 -5.36 14.42
N ILE A 3 5.75 -4.38 13.93
CA ILE A 3 5.09 -4.44 12.62
C ILE A 3 5.88 -3.58 11.64
N TRP A 4 6.22 -4.17 10.50
CA TRP A 4 6.94 -3.51 9.41
C TRP A 4 6.01 -3.28 8.22
N ALA A 5 6.14 -2.11 7.58
CA ALA A 5 5.44 -1.85 6.34
C ALA A 5 6.20 -2.46 5.16
N VAL A 6 5.47 -3.08 4.22
CA VAL A 6 5.97 -3.55 2.93
C VAL A 6 5.21 -2.81 1.83
N VAL A 7 5.93 -2.04 1.03
CA VAL A 7 5.36 -1.23 -0.05
C VAL A 7 5.92 -1.72 -1.39
N PRO A 8 5.14 -2.46 -2.19
CA PRO A 8 5.56 -2.87 -3.53
C PRO A 8 5.47 -1.70 -4.50
N ILE A 9 6.53 -1.44 -5.25
CA ILE A 9 6.57 -0.41 -6.30
C ILE A 9 7.14 -1.04 -7.57
N LYS A 10 6.29 -1.14 -8.60
CA LYS A 10 6.71 -1.61 -9.93
C LYS A 10 7.57 -0.57 -10.64
N GLU A 11 8.27 -1.00 -11.68
CA GLU A 11 8.94 -0.09 -12.61
C GLU A 11 7.93 0.95 -13.12
N LEU A 12 8.31 2.24 -13.07
CA LEU A 12 7.38 3.35 -13.35
C LEU A 12 7.10 3.49 -14.84
N GLU A 13 7.97 2.96 -15.67
CA GLU A 13 7.83 3.03 -17.12
C GLU A 13 6.62 2.23 -17.61
N GLY A 14 5.78 2.85 -18.45
CA GLY A 14 4.60 2.22 -19.00
C GLY A 14 3.45 1.98 -18.02
N ALA A 15 3.52 2.47 -16.79
CA ALA A 15 2.46 2.30 -15.81
C ALA A 15 1.24 3.22 -16.06
N LYS A 16 0.11 2.90 -15.39
CA LYS A 16 -1.16 3.68 -15.46
C LYS A 16 -1.73 3.86 -16.87
N GLN A 17 -1.66 2.81 -17.70
CA GLN A 17 -2.15 2.86 -19.10
C GLN A 17 -3.64 3.20 -19.20
N ARG A 18 -4.45 2.87 -18.19
CA ARG A 18 -5.89 3.22 -18.14
C ARG A 18 -6.14 4.73 -18.06
N LEU A 19 -5.14 5.53 -17.67
CA LEU A 19 -5.19 6.99 -17.69
C LEU A 19 -4.74 7.61 -19.02
N ALA A 20 -4.32 6.81 -20.00
CA ALA A 20 -3.87 7.28 -21.30
C ALA A 20 -4.88 8.17 -22.07
N PRO A 21 -6.22 8.00 -21.93
CA PRO A 21 -7.17 8.93 -22.54
C PRO A 21 -7.08 10.37 -22.04
N LEU A 22 -6.57 10.59 -20.81
CA LEU A 22 -6.51 11.92 -20.19
C LEU A 22 -5.08 12.44 -20.04
N LEU A 23 -4.08 11.56 -19.93
CA LEU A 23 -2.71 11.92 -19.56
C LEU A 23 -1.72 11.37 -20.59
N THR A 24 -0.80 12.22 -21.03
CA THR A 24 0.37 11.81 -21.82
C THR A 24 1.27 10.84 -21.03
N PRO A 25 2.15 10.09 -21.70
CA PRO A 25 3.12 9.23 -20.99
C PRO A 25 3.96 10.00 -19.94
N ALA A 26 4.40 11.21 -20.26
CA ALA A 26 5.16 12.05 -19.32
C ALA A 26 4.32 12.48 -18.10
N GLN A 27 3.05 12.84 -18.32
CA GLN A 27 2.15 13.20 -17.22
C GLN A 27 1.82 11.99 -16.34
N ARG A 28 1.60 10.81 -16.92
CA ARG A 28 1.41 9.58 -16.13
C ARG A 28 2.63 9.26 -15.28
N ARG A 29 3.83 9.39 -15.85
CA ARG A 29 5.07 9.18 -15.11
C ARG A 29 5.19 10.17 -13.94
N ALA A 30 4.98 11.46 -14.20
CA ALA A 30 5.01 12.50 -13.15
C ALA A 30 3.99 12.21 -12.03
N LEU A 31 2.78 11.77 -12.40
CA LEU A 31 1.74 11.39 -11.43
C LEU A 31 2.18 10.23 -10.55
N ILE A 32 2.74 9.16 -11.12
CA ILE A 32 3.21 8.01 -10.36
C ILE A 32 4.34 8.40 -9.41
N GLU A 33 5.30 9.20 -9.88
CA GLU A 33 6.43 9.67 -9.06
C GLU A 33 5.94 10.47 -7.86
N VAL A 34 4.97 11.36 -8.04
CA VAL A 34 4.41 12.17 -6.96
C VAL A 34 3.58 11.33 -6.00
N MET A 35 2.72 10.43 -6.50
CA MET A 35 1.91 9.54 -5.66
C MET A 35 2.78 8.64 -4.79
N MET A 36 3.78 8.00 -5.40
CA MET A 36 4.74 7.15 -4.70
C MET A 36 5.45 7.92 -3.57
N ALA A 37 5.89 9.15 -3.84
CA ALA A 37 6.56 9.96 -2.85
C ALA A 37 5.64 10.31 -1.69
N GLU A 38 4.39 10.70 -1.94
CA GLU A 38 3.43 11.03 -0.89
C GLU A 38 3.07 9.82 -0.03
N VAL A 39 2.87 8.65 -0.63
CA VAL A 39 2.61 7.42 0.12
C VAL A 39 3.79 7.04 1.00
N LEU A 40 5.00 7.00 0.46
CA LEU A 40 6.19 6.63 1.24
C LEU A 40 6.47 7.64 2.36
N GLU A 41 6.35 8.94 2.11
CA GLU A 41 6.51 9.98 3.12
C GLU A 41 5.47 9.84 4.25
N ALA A 42 4.22 9.51 3.93
CA ALA A 42 3.21 9.24 4.94
C ALA A 42 3.56 8.01 5.78
N VAL A 43 3.95 6.90 5.13
CA VAL A 43 4.23 5.63 5.81
C VAL A 43 5.43 5.72 6.75
N VAL A 44 6.53 6.36 6.33
CA VAL A 44 7.75 6.46 7.17
C VAL A 44 7.56 7.33 8.41
N THR A 45 6.53 8.19 8.44
CA THR A 45 6.23 9.04 9.60
C THR A 45 5.32 8.36 10.63
N VAL A 46 4.81 7.17 10.35
CA VAL A 46 3.92 6.43 11.27
C VAL A 46 4.71 5.85 12.43
N SER A 47 4.56 6.44 13.61
CA SER A 47 5.32 6.03 14.81
C SER A 47 5.04 4.61 15.32
N GLY A 48 3.93 4.01 14.88
CA GLY A 48 3.55 2.64 15.24
C GLY A 48 4.21 1.54 14.41
N LEU A 49 4.96 1.90 13.36
CA LEU A 49 5.72 0.98 12.52
C LEU A 49 7.16 0.86 13.02
N ALA A 50 7.69 -0.35 13.02
CA ALA A 50 9.09 -0.62 13.37
C ALA A 50 10.07 -0.28 12.23
N GLY A 51 9.56 -0.22 10.99
CA GLY A 51 10.32 0.15 9.81
C GLY A 51 9.53 -0.04 8.53
N VAL A 52 10.14 0.34 7.41
CA VAL A 52 9.54 0.27 6.08
C VAL A 52 10.48 -0.47 5.13
N VAL A 53 9.93 -1.36 4.33
CA VAL A 53 10.60 -2.07 3.24
C VAL A 53 9.88 -1.72 1.94
N VAL A 54 10.62 -1.23 0.98
CA VAL A 54 10.13 -0.99 -0.39
C VAL A 54 10.63 -2.12 -1.28
N VAL A 55 9.72 -2.82 -1.93
CA VAL A 55 10.05 -3.91 -2.86
C VAL A 55 10.02 -3.35 -4.27
N THR A 56 11.20 -3.14 -4.86
CA THR A 56 11.32 -2.47 -6.16
C THR A 56 12.62 -2.77 -6.88
N LEU A 57 12.60 -2.64 -8.22
CA LEU A 57 13.78 -2.54 -9.09
C LEU A 57 13.88 -1.16 -9.75
N ASP A 58 12.89 -0.29 -9.53
CA ASP A 58 12.89 1.05 -10.10
C ASP A 58 13.96 1.92 -9.42
N PRO A 59 14.87 2.57 -10.18
CA PRO A 59 15.95 3.37 -9.60
C PRO A 59 15.46 4.60 -8.83
N GLN A 60 14.37 5.22 -9.26
CA GLN A 60 13.79 6.39 -8.57
C GLN A 60 13.11 6.00 -7.26
N ALA A 61 12.37 4.90 -7.28
CA ALA A 61 11.77 4.33 -6.07
C ALA A 61 12.84 3.91 -5.06
N THR A 62 13.93 3.29 -5.53
CA THR A 62 15.09 2.93 -4.71
C THR A 62 15.70 4.17 -4.05
N ALA A 63 16.05 5.19 -4.84
CA ALA A 63 16.67 6.41 -4.33
C ALA A 63 15.75 7.15 -3.32
N LEU A 64 14.45 7.17 -3.57
CA LEU A 64 13.48 7.76 -2.65
C LEU A 64 13.39 6.96 -1.34
N ALA A 65 13.29 5.63 -1.42
CA ALA A 65 13.23 4.77 -0.24
C ALA A 65 14.46 4.95 0.66
N GLU A 66 15.64 4.93 0.08
CA GLU A 66 16.91 5.13 0.80
C GLU A 66 16.97 6.51 1.46
N ARG A 67 16.58 7.57 0.75
CA ARG A 67 16.52 8.93 1.29
C ARG A 67 15.57 9.06 2.47
N LEU A 68 14.48 8.31 2.48
CA LEU A 68 13.50 8.27 3.56
C LEU A 68 13.86 7.30 4.69
N GLY A 69 15.00 6.61 4.60
CA GLY A 69 15.44 5.64 5.60
C GLY A 69 14.72 4.29 5.53
N ALA A 70 14.00 4.02 4.45
CA ALA A 70 13.40 2.72 4.20
C ALA A 70 14.43 1.73 3.65
N ARG A 71 14.22 0.44 3.93
CA ARG A 71 15.00 -0.65 3.34
C ARG A 71 14.49 -0.94 1.92
N VAL A 72 15.36 -1.36 1.03
CA VAL A 72 15.00 -1.77 -0.32
C VAL A 72 15.21 -3.28 -0.47
N LEU A 73 14.20 -3.96 -1.01
CA LEU A 73 14.24 -5.37 -1.38
C LEU A 73 14.02 -5.48 -2.89
N THR A 74 14.94 -6.12 -3.59
CA THR A 74 14.84 -6.34 -5.04
C THR A 74 14.26 -7.71 -5.38
N ASP A 75 14.36 -8.66 -4.45
CA ASP A 75 13.80 -9.99 -4.60
C ASP A 75 12.28 -9.94 -4.69
N GLY A 76 11.69 -10.65 -5.64
CA GLY A 76 10.25 -10.66 -5.89
C GLY A 76 9.68 -9.40 -6.55
N ALA A 77 10.47 -8.38 -6.85
CA ALA A 77 10.00 -7.11 -7.41
C ALA A 77 9.37 -7.24 -8.83
N ARG A 78 9.67 -8.31 -9.56
CA ARG A 78 9.06 -8.63 -10.87
C ARG A 78 7.93 -9.64 -10.82
N ASP A 79 7.59 -10.16 -9.64
CA ASP A 79 6.62 -11.24 -9.48
C ASP A 79 5.18 -10.72 -9.28
N GLY A 80 4.91 -9.48 -9.71
CA GLY A 80 3.64 -8.79 -9.52
C GLY A 80 3.42 -8.34 -8.08
N HIS A 81 2.26 -7.76 -7.80
CA HIS A 81 1.95 -7.22 -6.48
C HIS A 81 2.00 -8.30 -5.38
N THR A 82 1.32 -9.43 -5.62
CA THR A 82 1.30 -10.57 -4.67
C THR A 82 2.71 -11.11 -4.43
N GLY A 83 3.50 -11.32 -5.48
CA GLY A 83 4.86 -11.83 -5.36
C GLY A 83 5.79 -10.87 -4.62
N SER A 84 5.68 -9.57 -4.86
CA SER A 84 6.44 -8.55 -4.14
C SER A 84 6.11 -8.51 -2.65
N VAL A 85 4.83 -8.55 -2.31
CA VAL A 85 4.40 -8.63 -0.90
C VAL A 85 4.89 -9.92 -0.25
N ALA A 86 4.78 -11.05 -0.94
CA ALA A 86 5.28 -12.34 -0.45
C ALA A 86 6.79 -12.35 -0.20
N ALA A 87 7.58 -11.66 -1.03
CA ALA A 87 9.02 -11.53 -0.81
C ALA A 87 9.32 -10.73 0.46
N GLY A 88 8.65 -9.59 0.65
CA GLY A 88 8.76 -8.80 1.89
C GLY A 88 8.35 -9.61 3.13
N LEU A 89 7.24 -10.36 3.03
CA LEU A 89 6.78 -11.25 4.10
C LEU A 89 7.82 -12.29 4.47
N ARG A 90 8.38 -12.99 3.48
CA ARG A 90 9.43 -14.01 3.73
C ARG A 90 10.64 -13.42 4.43
N MET A 91 11.07 -12.23 4.00
CA MET A 91 12.19 -11.53 4.63
C MET A 91 11.88 -11.21 6.10
N LEU A 92 10.73 -10.62 6.39
CA LEU A 92 10.32 -10.26 7.75
C LEU A 92 10.16 -11.50 8.64
N ALA A 93 9.57 -12.57 8.13
CA ALA A 93 9.43 -13.84 8.85
C ALA A 93 10.80 -14.46 9.17
N ALA A 94 11.74 -14.46 8.22
CA ALA A 94 13.10 -14.95 8.42
C ALA A 94 13.88 -14.15 9.48
N GLU A 95 13.57 -12.87 9.63
CA GLU A 95 14.12 -11.99 10.65
C GLU A 95 13.38 -12.08 12.00
N GLY A 96 12.32 -12.88 12.10
CA GLY A 96 11.51 -13.03 13.31
C GLY A 96 10.71 -11.79 13.69
N ARG A 97 10.30 -10.96 12.70
CA ARG A 97 9.50 -9.77 12.94
C ARG A 97 8.07 -10.11 13.35
N GLY A 98 7.47 -9.27 14.19
CA GLY A 98 6.17 -9.54 14.81
C GLY A 98 4.97 -9.45 13.87
N GLY A 99 5.08 -8.73 12.75
CA GLY A 99 4.00 -8.60 11.80
C GLY A 99 4.36 -7.77 10.57
N MET A 100 3.45 -7.74 9.62
CA MET A 100 3.56 -6.99 8.37
C MET A 100 2.31 -6.16 8.14
N LEU A 101 2.50 -4.91 7.71
CA LEU A 101 1.51 -4.05 7.09
C LEU A 101 1.88 -3.92 5.62
N THR A 102 0.92 -4.01 4.70
CA THR A 102 1.17 -3.74 3.29
C THR A 102 0.11 -2.83 2.70
N LEU A 103 0.52 -1.92 1.84
CA LEU A 103 -0.33 -0.99 1.09
C LEU A 103 0.31 -0.66 -0.25
N PRO A 104 -0.49 -0.26 -1.28
CA PRO A 104 0.04 0.13 -2.57
C PRO A 104 0.61 1.56 -2.55
N ALA A 105 1.37 1.91 -3.58
CA ALA A 105 1.99 3.23 -3.72
C ALA A 105 1.15 4.24 -4.53
N ASP A 106 -0.10 3.93 -4.84
CA ASP A 106 -1.00 4.74 -5.67
C ASP A 106 -2.27 5.20 -4.94
N ILE A 107 -2.18 5.33 -3.63
CA ILE A 107 -3.21 5.89 -2.73
C ILE A 107 -2.76 7.24 -2.15
N PRO A 108 -2.60 8.30 -2.98
CA PRO A 108 -1.95 9.56 -2.59
C PRO A 108 -2.69 10.38 -1.53
N ALA A 109 -3.95 10.04 -1.25
CA ALA A 109 -4.73 10.68 -0.19
C ALA A 109 -4.54 10.03 1.19
N VAL A 110 -3.75 8.96 1.30
CA VAL A 110 -3.48 8.30 2.58
C VAL A 110 -2.81 9.26 3.56
N THR A 111 -3.23 9.18 4.82
CA THR A 111 -2.64 9.96 5.91
C THR A 111 -1.97 9.06 6.95
N PRO A 112 -0.91 9.53 7.63
CA PRO A 112 -0.32 8.79 8.74
C PRO A 112 -1.33 8.47 9.84
N GLN A 113 -2.33 9.33 10.03
CA GLN A 113 -3.40 9.14 11.02
C GLN A 113 -4.28 7.95 10.69
N GLU A 114 -4.67 7.78 9.41
CA GLU A 114 -5.45 6.62 8.97
C GLU A 114 -4.69 5.31 9.21
N ILE A 115 -3.40 5.28 8.85
CA ILE A 115 -2.55 4.10 9.10
C ILE A 115 -2.45 3.83 10.61
N SER A 116 -2.25 4.87 11.42
CA SER A 116 -2.18 4.75 12.87
C SER A 116 -3.48 4.23 13.49
N LEU A 117 -4.64 4.61 12.96
CA LEU A 117 -5.94 4.09 13.39
C LEU A 117 -6.05 2.58 13.15
N LEU A 118 -5.63 2.09 11.97
CA LEU A 118 -5.64 0.66 11.69
C LEU A 118 -4.66 -0.10 12.58
N LEU A 119 -3.46 0.42 12.79
CA LEU A 119 -2.48 -0.16 13.72
C LEU A 119 -3.02 -0.20 15.15
N GLY A 120 -3.73 0.85 15.58
CA GLY A 120 -4.36 0.92 16.90
C GLY A 120 -5.47 -0.12 17.10
N ALA A 121 -6.24 -0.39 16.05
CA ALA A 121 -7.32 -1.39 16.05
C ALA A 121 -6.83 -2.83 15.84
N HIS A 122 -5.60 -3.01 15.37
CA HIS A 122 -5.02 -4.33 15.13
C HIS A 122 -4.80 -5.06 16.46
N LEU A 123 -5.42 -6.22 16.62
CA LEU A 123 -5.37 -7.02 17.84
C LEU A 123 -3.97 -7.66 18.05
N PRO A 124 -3.65 -8.13 19.25
CA PRO A 124 -2.51 -9.03 19.46
C PRO A 124 -2.65 -10.28 18.58
N GLY A 125 -1.52 -10.76 18.05
CA GLY A 125 -1.55 -11.90 17.13
C GLY A 125 -1.94 -13.23 17.82
N PRO A 126 -2.49 -14.19 17.04
CA PRO A 126 -2.71 -14.10 15.58
C PRO A 126 -3.87 -13.18 15.22
N ALA A 127 -3.63 -12.24 14.31
CA ALA A 127 -4.61 -11.20 13.96
C ALA A 127 -4.49 -10.77 12.48
N PHE A 128 -5.61 -10.30 11.94
CA PHE A 128 -5.73 -9.79 10.58
C PHE A 128 -6.60 -8.53 10.57
N THR A 129 -6.08 -7.45 10.04
CA THR A 129 -6.81 -6.18 9.86
C THR A 129 -6.76 -5.78 8.39
N ILE A 130 -7.85 -5.29 7.85
CA ILE A 130 -7.98 -4.96 6.43
C ILE A 130 -8.78 -3.67 6.22
N SER A 131 -8.32 -2.85 5.26
CA SER A 131 -9.08 -1.74 4.70
C SER A 131 -9.29 -1.99 3.21
N PRO A 132 -10.57 -2.08 2.76
CA PRO A 132 -10.87 -2.33 1.36
C PRO A 132 -10.63 -1.10 0.49
N ALA A 133 -10.54 -1.32 -0.82
CA ALA A 133 -10.70 -0.28 -1.81
C ALA A 133 -12.13 0.30 -1.78
N HIS A 134 -12.33 1.47 -2.37
CA HIS A 134 -13.61 2.17 -2.37
C HIS A 134 -14.76 1.40 -3.04
N ASP A 135 -14.44 0.53 -3.99
CA ASP A 135 -15.41 -0.35 -4.67
C ASP A 135 -15.71 -1.64 -3.89
N HIS A 136 -15.05 -1.87 -2.76
CA HIS A 136 -15.11 -3.09 -1.95
C HIS A 136 -14.68 -4.36 -2.70
N LEU A 137 -13.91 -4.24 -3.76
CA LEU A 137 -13.36 -5.36 -4.51
C LEU A 137 -11.89 -5.62 -4.15
N GLY A 138 -11.07 -4.59 -4.11
CA GLY A 138 -9.65 -4.66 -3.76
C GLY A 138 -9.37 -4.49 -2.26
N SER A 139 -8.14 -4.80 -1.89
CA SER A 139 -7.60 -4.64 -0.53
C SER A 139 -6.47 -3.62 -0.56
N ASN A 140 -6.69 -2.44 -0.02
CA ASN A 140 -5.73 -1.33 -0.11
C ASN A 140 -4.81 -1.21 1.10
N LEU A 141 -5.16 -1.81 2.23
CA LEU A 141 -4.23 -2.00 3.34
C LEU A 141 -4.56 -3.28 4.08
N VAL A 142 -3.53 -4.07 4.39
CA VAL A 142 -3.64 -5.30 5.16
C VAL A 142 -2.56 -5.32 6.25
N ILE A 143 -2.94 -5.76 7.46
CA ILE A 143 -2.00 -6.01 8.56
C ILE A 143 -2.15 -7.45 9.03
N CYS A 144 -1.05 -8.18 9.09
CA CYS A 144 -0.98 -9.55 9.61
C CYS A 144 0.00 -9.63 10.80
N SER A 145 -0.40 -10.31 11.85
CA SER A 145 0.46 -10.69 12.98
C SER A 145 0.19 -12.14 13.39
N PRO A 146 1.18 -13.06 13.31
CA PRO A 146 2.49 -12.87 12.63
C PRO A 146 2.35 -12.50 11.15
N ALA A 147 3.45 -12.13 10.49
CA ALA A 147 3.42 -11.66 9.11
C ALA A 147 2.74 -12.65 8.14
N ASP A 148 2.87 -13.92 8.37
CA ASP A 148 2.32 -15.05 7.58
C ASP A 148 1.01 -15.63 8.14
N ALA A 149 0.34 -14.92 9.06
CA ALA A 149 -0.90 -15.39 9.72
C ALA A 149 -2.01 -15.76 8.72
N VAL A 150 -2.07 -15.07 7.60
CA VAL A 150 -3.08 -15.27 6.55
C VAL A 150 -2.40 -15.28 5.17
N PRO A 151 -2.70 -16.26 4.30
CA PRO A 151 -2.21 -16.23 2.93
C PRO A 151 -2.82 -15.05 2.16
N LEU A 152 -1.97 -14.23 1.55
CA LEU A 152 -2.39 -13.04 0.82
C LEU A 152 -2.31 -13.27 -0.69
N ARG A 153 -3.35 -12.82 -1.39
CA ARG A 153 -3.40 -12.81 -2.85
C ARG A 153 -4.14 -11.57 -3.33
N PHE A 154 -3.39 -10.64 -3.87
CA PHE A 154 -3.92 -9.39 -4.41
C PHE A 154 -4.39 -9.55 -5.86
N GLY A 155 -5.28 -8.68 -6.28
CA GLY A 155 -5.90 -8.63 -7.60
C GLY A 155 -7.22 -7.86 -7.53
N ASP A 156 -7.96 -7.83 -8.64
CA ASP A 156 -9.16 -6.99 -8.78
C ASP A 156 -10.28 -7.33 -7.78
N ASN A 157 -10.31 -8.55 -7.24
CA ASN A 157 -11.33 -9.04 -6.31
C ASN A 157 -10.68 -9.70 -5.09
N SER A 158 -9.79 -9.02 -4.40
CA SER A 158 -9.05 -9.61 -3.28
C SER A 158 -9.71 -9.45 -1.91
N TYR A 159 -10.64 -8.50 -1.74
CA TYR A 159 -11.19 -8.13 -0.44
C TYR A 159 -11.93 -9.30 0.24
N TYR A 160 -13.01 -9.79 -0.37
CA TYR A 160 -13.77 -10.91 0.22
C TYR A 160 -12.95 -12.20 0.34
N PRO A 161 -12.15 -12.59 -0.67
CA PRO A 161 -11.23 -13.72 -0.52
C PRO A 161 -10.25 -13.59 0.65
N HIS A 162 -9.76 -12.39 0.98
CA HIS A 162 -8.92 -12.17 2.16
C HIS A 162 -9.69 -12.37 3.46
N LEU A 163 -10.94 -11.88 3.56
CA LEU A 163 -11.79 -12.14 4.73
C LEU A 163 -12.01 -13.64 4.94
N ASP A 164 -12.30 -14.37 3.88
CA ASP A 164 -12.51 -15.81 3.93
C ASP A 164 -11.21 -16.56 4.27
N ALA A 165 -10.07 -16.11 3.75
CA ALA A 165 -8.77 -16.69 4.08
C ALA A 165 -8.44 -16.53 5.56
N ALA A 166 -8.67 -15.34 6.14
CA ALA A 166 -8.48 -15.10 7.57
C ALA A 166 -9.36 -16.01 8.43
N ARG A 167 -10.64 -16.13 8.09
CA ARG A 167 -11.58 -17.02 8.81
C ARG A 167 -11.19 -18.49 8.71
N ARG A 168 -10.70 -18.95 7.54
CA ARG A 168 -10.17 -20.32 7.40
C ARG A 168 -8.93 -20.56 8.27
N CYS A 169 -8.18 -19.51 8.59
CA CYS A 169 -7.06 -19.57 9.55
C CYS A 169 -7.52 -19.42 11.01
N GLY A 170 -8.83 -19.37 11.28
CA GLY A 170 -9.37 -19.19 12.63
C GLY A 170 -9.27 -17.75 13.16
N ILE A 171 -9.08 -16.77 12.27
CA ILE A 171 -8.93 -15.36 12.62
C ILE A 171 -10.15 -14.59 12.11
N GLU A 172 -10.89 -13.94 13.02
CA GLU A 172 -11.94 -13.00 12.60
C GLU A 172 -11.30 -11.67 12.17
N PRO A 173 -11.54 -11.24 10.92
CA PRO A 173 -10.93 -10.02 10.40
C PRO A 173 -11.43 -8.77 11.13
N THR A 174 -10.52 -7.85 11.46
CA THR A 174 -10.87 -6.47 11.80
C THR A 174 -10.95 -5.66 10.50
N VAL A 175 -12.14 -5.15 10.18
CA VAL A 175 -12.37 -4.35 8.96
C VAL A 175 -12.49 -2.88 9.33
N MET A 176 -11.73 -2.02 8.66
CA MET A 176 -11.79 -0.57 8.84
C MET A 176 -11.80 0.13 7.48
N HIS A 177 -12.76 1.04 7.30
CA HIS A 177 -12.87 1.85 6.09
C HIS A 177 -12.23 3.23 6.35
N GLN A 178 -11.21 3.58 5.57
CA GLN A 178 -10.54 4.87 5.63
C GLN A 178 -10.52 5.52 4.24
N PRO A 179 -11.04 6.74 4.07
CA PRO A 179 -11.26 7.32 2.74
C PRO A 179 -9.95 7.55 1.96
N GLY A 180 -8.86 7.92 2.63
CA GLY A 180 -7.56 8.13 1.97
C GLY A 180 -6.89 6.82 1.58
N ILE A 181 -7.09 5.76 2.35
CA ILE A 181 -6.59 4.41 2.02
C ILE A 181 -7.43 3.78 0.90
N ALA A 182 -8.75 4.01 0.91
CA ALA A 182 -9.68 3.35 0.00
C ALA A 182 -9.50 3.73 -1.48
N LEU A 183 -8.90 4.88 -1.78
CA LEU A 183 -8.86 5.41 -3.15
C LEU A 183 -7.47 5.25 -3.77
N ASP A 184 -7.31 4.20 -4.52
CA ASP A 184 -6.22 4.02 -5.48
C ASP A 184 -6.57 4.68 -6.82
N ILE A 185 -5.60 5.34 -7.43
CA ILE A 185 -5.78 6.04 -8.71
C ILE A 185 -5.34 5.13 -9.84
N ASP A 186 -6.33 4.61 -10.58
CA ASP A 186 -6.09 3.71 -11.73
C ASP A 186 -6.89 4.08 -12.97
N HIS A 187 -8.09 4.64 -12.80
CA HIS A 187 -9.01 5.04 -13.85
C HIS A 187 -9.26 6.55 -13.88
N PRO A 188 -9.72 7.14 -14.99
CA PRO A 188 -10.10 8.55 -15.05
C PRO A 188 -11.06 9.01 -13.94
N ALA A 189 -12.04 8.17 -13.58
CA ALA A 189 -13.00 8.49 -12.52
C ALA A 189 -12.32 8.63 -11.15
N ASP A 190 -11.22 7.93 -10.90
CA ASP A 190 -10.47 8.00 -9.63
C ASP A 190 -9.82 9.37 -9.45
N LEU A 191 -9.40 10.03 -10.52
CA LEU A 191 -8.88 11.40 -10.46
C LEU A 191 -9.94 12.39 -9.95
N THR A 192 -11.16 12.27 -10.44
CA THR A 192 -12.29 13.11 -9.98
C THR A 192 -12.61 12.81 -8.52
N ALA A 193 -12.67 11.53 -8.14
CA ALA A 193 -12.93 11.12 -6.78
C ALA A 193 -11.81 11.62 -5.82
N PHE A 194 -10.55 11.53 -6.23
CA PHE A 194 -9.42 12.03 -5.46
C PHE A 194 -9.52 13.53 -5.19
N LEU A 195 -9.82 14.34 -6.22
CA LEU A 195 -9.97 15.78 -6.07
C LEU A 195 -11.14 16.18 -5.15
N ALA A 196 -12.14 15.32 -5.01
CA ALA A 196 -13.26 15.51 -4.08
C ALA A 196 -12.91 15.20 -2.62
N LEU A 197 -11.87 14.41 -2.36
CA LEU A 197 -11.47 14.04 -0.99
C LEU A 197 -10.89 15.25 -0.24
N PRO A 198 -11.32 15.52 1.01
CA PRO A 198 -10.69 16.55 1.84
C PRO A 198 -9.18 16.32 2.04
N SER A 199 -8.75 15.07 2.21
CA SER A 199 -7.34 14.70 2.40
C SER A 199 -6.46 14.91 1.15
N SER A 200 -7.05 15.14 -0.03
CA SER A 200 -6.30 15.52 -1.23
C SER A 200 -5.80 16.97 -1.18
N ARG A 201 -6.43 17.81 -0.35
CA ARG A 201 -6.06 19.22 -0.25
C ARG A 201 -4.64 19.39 0.30
N GLY A 202 -3.84 20.19 -0.40
CA GLY A 202 -2.43 20.42 -0.04
C GLY A 202 -1.48 19.30 -0.48
N THR A 203 -1.96 18.24 -1.12
CA THR A 203 -1.09 17.22 -1.72
C THR A 203 -0.44 17.73 -3.00
N ARG A 204 0.76 17.25 -3.28
CA ARG A 204 1.46 17.53 -4.56
C ARG A 204 0.77 16.81 -5.72
N THR A 205 0.15 15.66 -5.48
CA THR A 205 -0.67 14.97 -6.46
C THR A 205 -1.81 15.86 -6.95
N ARG A 206 -2.53 16.52 -6.03
CA ARG A 206 -3.57 17.47 -6.38
C ARG A 206 -3.02 18.64 -7.20
N ALA A 207 -1.93 19.26 -6.74
CA ALA A 207 -1.29 20.37 -7.44
C ALA A 207 -0.82 20.02 -8.87
N LEU A 208 -0.47 18.76 -9.11
CA LEU A 208 -0.11 18.27 -10.43
C LEU A 208 -1.33 18.12 -11.36
N LEU A 209 -2.50 17.83 -10.80
CA LEU A 209 -3.74 17.58 -11.56
C LEU A 209 -4.56 18.86 -11.84
N GLU A 210 -4.34 19.94 -11.10
CA GLU A 210 -4.96 21.27 -11.29
C GLU A 210 -4.16 22.12 -12.28
#